data_f0f4f703969ba6218ba99ebdd24481c8
#
_entry.id   f0f4f703969ba6218ba99ebdd24481c8
#
_cell.length_a   1.000
_cell.length_b   1.000
_cell.length_c   1.000
_cell.angle_alpha   90.00
_cell.angle_beta   90.00
_cell.angle_gamma   90.00
#
_symmetry.space_group_name_H-M   'P 1'
#
loop_
_entity.id
_entity.type
_entity.pdbx_description
1 polymer ?
#
loop_
_entity_poly.entity_id
_entity_poly.type
_entity_poly.pdbx_seq_one_letter_code
_entity_poly.pdbx_strand_id
1 'polypeptide(L)' 'DAGFSEHQQALQQLDAEALVLKESERKWEEGLISVFQLMEARNRFISAKAELVRVRLQVEMMRKLEKYYREGTFL' A
#
# COMPACT_ATOMS: atom_id res chain seq x y z
N ASP A 1 17.41 -1.84 7.72
CA ASP A 1 16.20 -2.08 8.50
C ASP A 1 15.10 -2.66 7.63
N ALA A 2 14.65 -3.83 7.97
CA ALA A 2 13.66 -4.55 7.18
C ALA A 2 12.34 -3.78 7.08
N GLY A 3 11.91 -3.14 8.15
CA GLY A 3 10.67 -2.36 8.15
C GLY A 3 10.71 -1.18 7.21
N PHE A 4 11.85 -0.51 7.16
CA PHE A 4 12.04 0.62 6.25
C PHE A 4 12.02 0.16 4.79
N SER A 5 12.67 -0.96 4.51
CA SER A 5 12.71 -1.53 3.16
C SER A 5 11.32 -1.94 2.69
N GLU A 6 10.55 -2.59 3.55
CA GLU A 6 9.18 -2.97 3.21
C GLU A 6 8.30 -1.76 2.95
N HIS A 7 8.46 -0.72 3.76
CA HIS A 7 7.70 0.51 3.60
C HIS A 7 8.03 1.19 2.27
N GLN A 8 9.31 1.23 1.90
CA GLN A 8 9.71 1.80 0.62
C GLN A 8 9.16 1.01 -0.56
N GLN A 9 9.22 -0.31 -0.48
CA GLN A 9 8.66 -1.16 -1.51
C GLN A 9 7.16 -0.95 -1.66
N ALA A 10 6.46 -0.82 -0.54
CA ALA A 10 5.01 -0.60 -0.57
C ALA A 10 4.68 0.76 -1.19
N LEU A 11 5.47 1.79 -0.90
CA LEU A 11 5.28 3.11 -1.51
C LEU A 11 5.52 3.07 -3.01
N GLN A 12 6.58 2.40 -3.44
CA GLN A 12 6.89 2.26 -4.86
C GLN A 12 5.79 1.51 -5.60
N GLN A 13 5.29 0.46 -4.99
CA GLN A 13 4.21 -0.32 -5.58
C GLN A 13 2.94 0.53 -5.70
N LEU A 14 2.62 1.30 -4.67
CA LEU A 14 1.46 2.18 -4.69
C LEU A 14 1.58 3.21 -5.80
N ASP A 15 2.75 3.84 -5.94
CA ASP A 15 2.99 4.82 -6.99
C ASP A 15 2.83 4.21 -8.38
N ALA A 16 3.38 3.00 -8.57
CA ALA A 16 3.28 2.30 -9.84
C ALA A 16 1.83 1.98 -10.19
N GLU A 17 1.06 1.49 -9.22
CA GLU A 17 -0.34 1.14 -9.48
C GLU A 17 -1.20 2.40 -9.66
N ALA A 18 -0.85 3.50 -9.03
CA ALA A 18 -1.55 4.77 -9.24
C ALA A 18 -1.39 5.25 -10.67
N LEU A 19 -0.19 5.11 -11.23
CA LEU A 19 0.06 5.46 -12.62
C LEU A 19 -0.71 4.55 -13.58
N VAL A 20 -0.70 3.24 -13.30
CA VAL A 20 -1.44 2.29 -14.12
C VAL A 20 -2.93 2.60 -14.11
N LEU A 21 -3.46 2.94 -12.94
CA LEU A 21 -4.88 3.30 -12.83
C LEU A 21 -5.20 4.55 -13.63
N LYS A 22 -4.37 5.57 -13.52
CA LYS A 22 -4.57 6.82 -14.24
C LYS A 22 -4.57 6.59 -15.75
N GLU A 23 -3.62 5.81 -16.25
CA GLU A 23 -3.55 5.44 -17.65
C GLU A 23 -4.77 4.63 -18.08
N SER A 24 -5.21 3.71 -17.24
CA SER A 24 -6.37 2.87 -17.52
C SER A 24 -7.65 3.69 -17.59
N GLU A 25 -7.80 4.66 -16.71
CA GLU A 25 -8.96 5.56 -16.74
C GLU A 25 -9.01 6.35 -18.04
N ARG A 26 -7.87 6.85 -18.48
CA ARG A 26 -7.78 7.58 -19.74
C ARG A 26 -8.13 6.65 -20.92
N LYS A 27 -7.56 5.46 -20.94
CA LYS A 27 -7.84 4.50 -22.02
C LYS A 27 -9.30 4.07 -22.04
N TRP A 28 -9.88 3.90 -20.88
CA TRP A 28 -11.30 3.55 -20.80
C TRP A 28 -12.17 4.68 -21.34
N GLU A 29 -11.86 5.92 -21.01
CA GLU A 29 -12.60 7.06 -21.55
C GLU A 29 -12.51 7.14 -23.07
N GLU A 30 -11.38 6.72 -23.62
CA GLU A 30 -11.17 6.68 -25.07
C GLU A 30 -11.74 5.42 -25.72
N GLY A 31 -12.29 4.52 -24.92
CA GLY A 31 -12.86 3.27 -25.44
C GLY A 31 -11.84 2.22 -25.80
N LEU A 32 -10.61 2.35 -25.32
CA LEU A 32 -9.54 1.44 -25.67
C LEU A 32 -9.46 0.19 -24.80
N ILE A 33 -10.06 0.23 -23.63
CA ILE A 33 -10.11 -0.93 -22.74
C ILE A 33 -11.52 -1.11 -22.20
N SER A 34 -11.79 -2.31 -21.70
CA SER A 34 -13.10 -2.63 -21.14
C SER A 34 -13.19 -2.14 -19.70
N VAL A 35 -14.42 -2.09 -19.18
CA VAL A 35 -14.64 -1.74 -17.78
C VAL A 35 -13.98 -2.77 -16.85
N PHE A 36 -13.90 -4.02 -17.28
CA PHE A 36 -13.25 -5.06 -16.47
C PHE A 36 -11.75 -4.79 -16.30
N GLN A 37 -11.11 -4.33 -17.36
CA GLN A 37 -9.70 -3.97 -17.30
C GLN A 37 -9.48 -2.75 -16.42
N LEU A 38 -10.38 -1.78 -16.47
CA LEU A 38 -10.32 -0.63 -15.58
C LEU A 38 -10.49 -1.05 -14.13
N MET A 39 -11.44 -1.93 -13.84
CA MET A 39 -11.68 -2.41 -12.49
C MET A 39 -10.50 -3.22 -11.95
N GLU A 40 -9.84 -3.98 -12.82
CA GLU A 40 -8.63 -4.69 -12.43
C GLU A 40 -7.54 -3.72 -11.97
N ALA A 41 -7.32 -2.65 -12.74
CA ALA A 41 -6.33 -1.63 -12.37
C ALA A 41 -6.70 -0.96 -11.05
N ARG A 42 -7.99 -0.69 -10.85
CA ARG A 42 -8.48 -0.09 -9.61
C ARG A 42 -8.27 -1.02 -8.42
N ASN A 43 -8.55 -2.30 -8.60
CA ASN A 43 -8.37 -3.29 -7.54
C ASN A 43 -6.90 -3.42 -7.15
N ARG A 44 -6.00 -3.36 -8.12
CA ARG A 44 -4.56 -3.39 -7.84
C ARG A 44 -4.13 -2.18 -7.03
N PHE A 45 -4.66 -1.02 -7.35
CA PHE A 45 -4.36 0.20 -6.63
C PHE A 45 -4.86 0.11 -5.18
N ILE A 46 -6.08 -0.38 -4.99
CA ILE A 46 -6.66 -0.55 -3.66
C ILE A 46 -5.83 -1.54 -2.84
N SER A 47 -5.42 -2.65 -3.46
CA SER A 47 -4.57 -3.64 -2.79
C SER A 47 -3.23 -3.05 -2.38
N ALA A 48 -2.64 -2.22 -3.23
CA ALA A 48 -1.37 -1.57 -2.92
C ALA A 48 -1.53 -0.59 -1.75
N LYS A 49 -2.64 0.13 -1.69
CA LYS A 49 -2.94 1.02 -0.56
C LYS A 49 -3.10 0.22 0.73
N ALA A 50 -3.82 -0.90 0.66
CA ALA A 50 -4.02 -1.75 1.82
C ALA A 50 -2.70 -2.31 2.33
N GLU A 51 -1.82 -2.69 1.41
CA GLU A 51 -0.50 -3.18 1.77
C GLU A 51 0.34 -2.13 2.48
N LEU A 52 0.28 -0.90 2.00
CA LEU A 52 1.01 0.20 2.63
C LEU A 52 0.51 0.43 4.07
N VAL A 53 -0.81 0.42 4.24
CA VAL A 53 -1.40 0.58 5.57
C VAL A 53 -0.97 -0.57 6.48
N ARG A 54 -0.98 -1.79 5.97
CA ARG A 54 -0.57 -2.96 6.73
C ARG A 54 0.87 -2.85 7.21
N VAL A 55 1.77 -2.42 6.33
CA VAL A 55 3.18 -2.27 6.68
C VAL A 55 3.36 -1.18 7.75
N ARG A 56 2.65 -0.07 7.60
CA ARG A 56 2.68 1.01 8.58
C ARG A 56 2.21 0.55 9.95
N LEU A 57 1.10 -0.18 9.97
CA LEU A 57 0.55 -0.69 11.22
C LEU A 57 1.51 -1.65 11.89
N GLN A 58 2.17 -2.50 11.10
CA GLN A 58 3.16 -3.42 11.63
C GLN A 58 4.30 -2.68 12.33
N VAL A 59 4.83 -1.65 11.68
CA VAL A 59 5.91 -0.86 12.25
C VAL A 59 5.47 -0.16 13.52
N GLU A 60 4.29 0.43 13.51
CA GLU A 60 3.76 1.10 14.69
C GLU A 60 3.54 0.14 15.84
N MET A 61 3.00 -1.02 15.56
CA MET A 61 2.80 -2.04 16.58
C MET A 61 4.12 -2.50 17.20
N MET A 62 5.12 -2.69 16.36
CA MET A 62 6.44 -3.09 16.84
C MET A 62 7.05 -2.01 17.74
N ARG A 63 6.88 -0.75 17.37
CA ARG A 63 7.37 0.36 18.18
C ARG A 63 6.67 0.41 19.54
N LYS A 64 5.36 0.21 19.55
CA LYS A 64 4.59 0.23 20.78
C LYS A 64 4.96 -0.93 21.69
N LEU A 65 5.15 -2.11 21.12
CA LEU A 65 5.58 -3.26 21.90
C LEU A 65 6.97 -3.06 22.49
N GLU A 66 7.88 -2.53 21.69
CA GLU A 66 9.23 -2.27 22.14
C GLU A 66 9.23 -1.28 23.30
N LYS A 67 8.47 -0.21 23.16
CA LYS A 67 8.36 0.78 24.22
C LYS A 67 7.76 0.17 25.49
N TYR A 68 6.76 -0.65 25.34
CA TYR A 68 6.08 -1.30 26.44
C TYR A 68 7.08 -2.19 27.22
N TYR A 69 7.82 -3.01 26.51
CA TYR A 69 8.82 -3.87 27.13
C TYR A 69 9.96 -3.08 27.78
N ARG A 70 10.38 -2.03 27.11
CA ARG A 70 11.48 -1.21 27.59
C ARG A 70 11.12 -0.49 28.88
N GLU A 71 9.91 -0.01 29.00
CA GLU A 71 9.48 0.69 30.19
C GLU A 71 9.14 -0.24 31.34
N GLY A 72 9.04 -1.49 31.08
CA GLY A 72 8.76 -2.48 32.10
C GLY A 72 7.43 -2.28 32.76
N THR A 73 6.49 -1.87 31.98
CA THR A 73 5.31 -1.39 32.55
C THR A 73 4.30 -2.41 32.79
N PHE A 74 4.66 -3.50 33.09
CA PHE A 74 3.73 -4.42 33.28
C PHE A 74 3.07 -4.23 34.53
N LEU A 75 2.97 -3.46 34.95
CA LEU A 75 2.28 -3.26 36.01
C LEU A 75 2.39 -2.87 36.82
#